data_c716753622257229091dc168d00cd404
#
_entry.id   c716753622257229091dc168d00cd404
#
_cell.length_a   1.000
_cell.length_b   1.000
_cell.length_c   1.000
_cell.angle_alpha   90.00
_cell.angle_beta   90.00
_cell.angle_gamma   90.00
#
_symmetry.space_group_name_H-M   'P 1'
#
loop_
_entity.id
_entity.type
_entity.pdbx_description
1 polymer ?
#
loop_
_entity_poly.entity_id
_entity_poly.type
_entity_poly.pdbx_seq_one_letter_code
_entity_poly.pdbx_strand_id
1 'polypeptide(L)'
;ALWAKNIVVRSRGGSASSTASMIETFDARRGKVDAQISGLIPAVGLALILVFLAARDDGERYVFEPDSFPVRAVGALDGLSLQGNVYNEMPWGGYLLFARPDIPVFIDGQTDSYGEALSRDYLRIRHLSPGALDLLDDYEVDWALIPRAAPLSQGLSLSPRWRLAYEDSVARVFARIPGDR
;
A
#
# COMPACT_ATOMS: atom_id res chain seq x y z
N ALA A 1 52.87 -51.38 -47.74
CA ALA A 1 51.75 -51.37 -48.67
C ALA A 1 50.87 -50.18 -48.29
N LEU A 2 50.98 -49.07 -48.94
CA LEU A 2 50.25 -48.65 -50.12
C LEU A 2 49.15 -47.60 -49.81
N TRP A 3 49.32 -46.51 -50.56
CA TRP A 3 48.32 -45.45 -50.86
C TRP A 3 48.15 -44.32 -49.88
N ALA A 4 49.10 -43.34 -49.98
CA ALA A 4 48.75 -41.92 -49.72
C ALA A 4 48.50 -41.26 -51.11
N LYS A 5 47.24 -41.05 -51.46
CA LYS A 5 46.87 -40.23 -52.60
C LYS A 5 46.97 -38.78 -52.20
N ASN A 6 47.81 -38.03 -52.85
CA ASN A 6 47.90 -36.58 -52.81
C ASN A 6 46.55 -35.94 -53.21
N ILE A 7 45.85 -35.42 -52.28
CA ILE A 7 44.78 -34.49 -52.58
C ILE A 7 45.37 -33.07 -52.50
N VAL A 8 45.63 -32.52 -53.67
CA VAL A 8 45.92 -31.09 -53.82
C VAL A 8 44.62 -30.34 -53.57
N VAL A 9 44.49 -29.83 -52.42
CA VAL A 9 43.41 -28.88 -52.13
C VAL A 9 43.78 -27.53 -52.74
N ARG A 10 43.17 -27.26 -53.88
CA ARG A 10 43.27 -25.98 -54.59
C ARG A 10 42.49 -24.98 -53.73
N SER A 11 43.18 -24.20 -52.85
CA SER A 11 42.60 -23.10 -52.14
C SER A 11 42.09 -22.06 -53.14
N ARG A 12 40.79 -21.98 -53.32
CA ARG A 12 40.12 -20.84 -53.92
C ARG A 12 40.36 -19.63 -53.06
N GLY A 13 41.39 -18.85 -53.42
CA GLY A 13 41.51 -17.49 -52.89
C GLY A 13 40.35 -16.63 -53.41
N GLY A 14 39.48 -16.31 -52.58
CA GLY A 14 38.36 -15.44 -52.94
C GLY A 14 37.23 -15.46 -51.88
N SER A 15 37.47 -14.94 -50.70
CA SER A 15 36.41 -14.52 -49.81
C SER A 15 36.92 -13.89 -48.48
N ALA A 16 38.21 -14.11 -48.13
CA ALA A 16 38.74 -13.61 -46.87
C ALA A 16 38.91 -12.07 -46.82
N SER A 17 39.07 -11.43 -47.96
CA SER A 17 39.24 -9.97 -48.04
C SER A 17 37.91 -9.20 -47.89
N SER A 18 36.81 -9.81 -48.30
CA SER A 18 35.48 -9.15 -48.21
C SER A 18 34.92 -9.12 -46.78
N THR A 19 35.16 -10.19 -46.01
CA THR A 19 34.73 -10.23 -44.60
C THR A 19 35.60 -9.38 -43.69
N ALA A 20 36.91 -9.33 -43.93
CA ALA A 20 37.82 -8.46 -43.19
C ALA A 20 37.51 -6.97 -43.42
N SER A 21 37.25 -6.57 -44.65
CA SER A 21 36.87 -5.19 -44.98
C SER A 21 35.47 -4.81 -44.42
N MET A 22 34.55 -5.77 -44.31
CA MET A 22 33.27 -5.55 -43.69
C MET A 22 33.40 -5.35 -42.18
N ILE A 23 34.25 -6.13 -41.51
CA ILE A 23 34.50 -6.01 -40.06
C ILE A 23 35.19 -4.67 -39.75
N GLU A 24 36.22 -4.28 -40.55
CA GLU A 24 36.89 -2.99 -40.40
C GLU A 24 35.95 -1.80 -40.63
N THR A 25 35.03 -1.91 -41.58
CA THR A 25 34.03 -0.84 -41.81
C THR A 25 32.98 -0.79 -40.70
N PHE A 26 32.63 -1.92 -40.07
CA PHE A 26 31.76 -1.96 -38.90
C PHE A 26 32.43 -1.37 -37.68
N ASP A 27 33.69 -1.68 -37.40
CA ASP A 27 34.45 -1.15 -36.29
C ASP A 27 34.72 0.37 -36.45
N ALA A 28 35.03 0.81 -37.66
CA ALA A 28 35.20 2.25 -37.96
C ALA A 28 33.86 3.05 -37.82
N ARG A 29 32.75 2.43 -38.12
CA ARG A 29 31.42 3.04 -37.87
C ARG A 29 31.06 3.06 -36.40
N ARG A 30 31.34 1.99 -35.62
CA ARG A 30 31.17 2.00 -34.16
C ARG A 30 32.00 3.07 -33.50
N GLY A 31 33.27 3.18 -33.82
CA GLY A 31 34.15 4.20 -33.27
C GLY A 31 33.67 5.64 -33.55
N LYS A 32 33.02 5.88 -34.71
CA LYS A 32 32.45 7.21 -35.04
C LYS A 32 31.13 7.47 -34.29
N VAL A 33 30.33 6.45 -34.03
CA VAL A 33 29.09 6.58 -33.24
C VAL A 33 29.42 6.77 -31.76
N ASP A 34 30.38 6.02 -31.23
CA ASP A 34 30.84 6.17 -29.84
C ASP A 34 31.53 7.53 -29.59
N ALA A 35 32.26 8.08 -30.60
CA ALA A 35 32.86 9.41 -30.48
C ALA A 35 31.84 10.57 -30.57
N GLN A 36 30.67 10.34 -31.18
CA GLN A 36 29.60 11.33 -31.31
C GLN A 36 28.58 11.28 -30.16
N ILE A 37 28.48 10.14 -29.46
CA ILE A 37 27.74 10.05 -28.21
C ILE A 37 28.67 10.51 -27.11
N SER A 38 28.89 11.84 -27.03
CA SER A 38 29.56 12.41 -25.88
C SER A 38 28.75 11.96 -24.65
N GLY A 39 29.42 11.56 -23.55
CA GLY A 39 28.74 11.14 -22.31
C GLY A 39 27.71 12.13 -21.78
N LEU A 40 27.66 13.33 -22.37
CA LEU A 40 26.68 14.38 -22.11
C LEU A 40 25.26 14.00 -22.59
N ILE A 41 25.11 13.29 -23.71
CA ILE A 41 23.78 12.93 -24.25
C ILE A 41 23.07 11.94 -23.35
N PRO A 42 23.67 10.79 -22.94
CA PRO A 42 23.05 9.88 -21.98
C PRO A 42 22.89 10.53 -20.59
N ALA A 43 23.79 11.41 -20.16
CA ALA A 43 23.67 12.12 -18.90
C ALA A 43 22.48 13.11 -18.90
N VAL A 44 22.28 13.86 -19.99
CA VAL A 44 21.12 14.74 -20.18
C VAL A 44 19.84 13.91 -20.29
N GLY A 45 19.86 12.79 -21.01
CA GLY A 45 18.73 11.87 -21.09
C GLY A 45 18.32 11.33 -19.71
N LEU A 46 19.30 10.89 -18.93
CA LEU A 46 19.07 10.42 -17.55
C LEU A 46 18.55 11.54 -16.66
N ALA A 47 19.14 12.73 -16.74
CA ALA A 47 18.68 13.90 -15.97
C ALA A 47 17.23 14.28 -16.33
N LEU A 48 16.86 14.26 -17.59
CA LEU A 48 15.48 14.50 -18.03
C LEU A 48 14.52 13.44 -17.54
N ILE A 49 14.94 12.16 -17.54
CA ILE A 49 14.14 11.07 -16.96
C ILE A 49 13.97 11.28 -15.45
N LEU A 50 15.02 11.63 -14.72
CA LEU A 50 14.94 11.87 -13.28
C LEU A 50 14.07 13.11 -12.96
N VAL A 51 14.18 14.18 -13.73
CA VAL A 51 13.31 15.35 -13.60
C VAL A 51 11.87 15.00 -13.94
N PHE A 52 11.63 14.19 -14.97
CA PHE A 52 10.30 13.72 -15.33
C PHE A 52 9.70 12.80 -14.27
N LEU A 53 10.50 11.89 -13.69
CA LEU A 53 10.07 11.04 -12.58
C LEU A 53 9.81 11.86 -11.30
N ALA A 54 10.66 12.84 -11.02
CA ALA A 54 10.46 13.75 -9.88
C ALA A 54 9.26 14.68 -10.07
N ALA A 55 9.01 15.13 -11.31
CA ALA A 55 7.83 15.93 -11.64
C ALA A 55 6.53 15.11 -11.71
N ARG A 56 6.65 13.77 -11.87
CA ARG A 56 5.53 12.81 -11.73
C ARG A 56 5.28 12.40 -10.29
N ASP A 57 6.11 12.82 -9.37
CA ASP A 57 5.79 12.76 -7.96
C ASP A 57 4.78 13.89 -7.61
N ASP A 58 3.76 14.01 -8.41
CA ASP A 58 2.43 14.43 -7.99
C ASP A 58 2.00 13.36 -7.01
N GLY A 59 2.61 13.39 -5.77
CA GLY A 59 2.30 12.41 -4.77
C GLY A 59 0.85 12.01 -4.94
N GLU A 60 0.58 10.93 -5.64
CA GLU A 60 -0.63 10.17 -5.41
C GLU A 60 -0.52 9.76 -3.95
N ARG A 61 -0.62 10.77 -3.07
CA ARG A 61 -1.02 10.55 -1.71
C ARG A 61 -2.27 9.73 -1.88
N TYR A 62 -2.24 8.51 -1.42
CA TYR A 62 -3.44 7.70 -1.31
C TYR A 62 -4.47 8.58 -0.62
N VAL A 63 -5.29 9.26 -1.42
CA VAL A 63 -6.34 10.14 -0.91
C VAL A 63 -7.47 9.22 -0.59
N PHE A 64 -7.56 8.86 0.68
CA PHE A 64 -8.73 8.15 1.18
C PHE A 64 -9.94 9.06 0.99
N GLU A 65 -10.96 8.54 0.33
CA GLU A 65 -12.16 9.28 -0.01
C GLU A 65 -12.92 9.68 1.28
N PRO A 66 -13.06 10.98 1.58
CA PRO A 66 -13.65 11.43 2.85
C PRO A 66 -15.11 11.03 3.07
N ASP A 67 -15.79 10.61 2.00
CA ASP A 67 -17.19 10.15 2.07
C ASP A 67 -17.29 8.63 2.35
N SER A 68 -16.16 7.90 2.23
CA SER A 68 -16.08 6.45 2.50
C SER A 68 -15.23 6.13 3.72
N PHE A 69 -14.24 6.97 4.01
CA PHE A 69 -13.30 6.78 5.13
C PHE A 69 -13.48 7.87 6.18
N PRO A 70 -13.20 7.56 7.45
CA PRO A 70 -13.41 8.47 8.59
C PRO A 70 -12.34 9.57 8.69
N VAL A 71 -11.98 10.21 7.58
CA VAL A 71 -10.86 11.16 7.48
C VAL A 71 -11.03 12.32 8.45
N ARG A 72 -12.23 12.90 8.51
CA ARG A 72 -12.54 14.02 9.41
C ARG A 72 -12.57 13.59 10.87
N ALA A 73 -13.15 12.42 11.15
CA ALA A 73 -13.19 11.88 12.51
C ALA A 73 -11.79 11.59 13.05
N VAL A 74 -10.91 10.99 12.22
CA VAL A 74 -9.52 10.71 12.59
C VAL A 74 -8.74 12.01 12.84
N GLY A 75 -8.95 13.04 12.02
CA GLY A 75 -8.36 14.37 12.24
C GLY A 75 -8.81 15.05 13.54
N ALA A 76 -9.98 14.68 14.06
CA ALA A 76 -10.52 15.25 15.30
C ALA A 76 -10.06 14.50 16.58
N LEU A 77 -9.47 13.29 16.47
CA LEU A 77 -9.16 12.42 17.62
C LEU A 77 -8.28 13.09 18.67
N ASP A 78 -7.30 13.89 18.25
CA ASP A 78 -6.38 14.56 19.19
C ASP A 78 -7.10 15.52 20.15
N GLY A 79 -8.22 16.11 19.70
CA GLY A 79 -9.06 16.99 20.50
C GLY A 79 -10.02 16.27 21.45
N LEU A 80 -10.17 14.94 21.33
CA LEU A 80 -11.19 14.19 22.07
C LEU A 80 -10.69 13.56 23.37
N SER A 81 -9.38 13.63 23.65
CA SER A 81 -8.74 13.06 24.87
C SER A 81 -9.08 11.58 25.07
N LEU A 82 -9.12 10.80 23.98
CA LEU A 82 -9.40 9.36 24.00
C LEU A 82 -8.14 8.59 24.40
N GLN A 83 -8.30 7.57 25.22
CA GLN A 83 -7.24 6.70 25.70
C GLN A 83 -7.72 5.25 25.72
N GLY A 84 -6.78 4.30 25.69
CA GLY A 84 -7.09 2.87 25.80
C GLY A 84 -7.43 2.23 24.45
N ASN A 85 -8.16 1.13 24.52
CA ASN A 85 -8.42 0.25 23.39
C ASN A 85 -9.55 0.78 22.51
N VAL A 86 -9.33 0.81 21.20
CA VAL A 86 -10.34 1.18 20.22
C VAL A 86 -11.07 -0.04 19.67
N TYR A 87 -12.36 0.09 19.43
CA TYR A 87 -13.09 -0.72 18.47
C TYR A 87 -13.26 0.06 17.16
N ASN A 88 -12.83 -0.50 16.06
CA ASN A 88 -12.98 0.13 14.75
C ASN A 88 -13.70 -0.77 13.74
N GLU A 89 -14.34 -0.17 12.74
CA GLU A 89 -14.87 -0.88 11.59
C GLU A 89 -13.72 -1.48 10.78
N MET A 90 -13.81 -2.78 10.40
CA MET A 90 -12.75 -3.54 9.71
C MET A 90 -12.22 -2.83 8.45
N PRO A 91 -13.05 -2.33 7.50
CA PRO A 91 -12.55 -1.63 6.31
C PRO A 91 -11.73 -0.37 6.64
N TRP A 92 -11.90 0.19 7.84
CA TRP A 92 -11.18 1.39 8.28
C TRP A 92 -9.88 1.09 9.03
N GLY A 93 -9.65 -0.19 9.40
CA GLY A 93 -8.46 -0.58 10.14
C GLY A 93 -7.17 -0.27 9.39
N GLY A 94 -7.09 -0.60 8.11
CA GLY A 94 -5.93 -0.26 7.27
C GLY A 94 -5.68 1.25 7.14
N TYR A 95 -6.77 2.04 7.05
CA TYR A 95 -6.67 3.50 7.07
C TYR A 95 -6.15 4.03 8.42
N LEU A 96 -6.63 3.49 9.53
CA LEU A 96 -6.14 3.86 10.86
C LEU A 96 -4.66 3.55 11.04
N LEU A 97 -4.20 2.36 10.64
CA LEU A 97 -2.78 1.98 10.69
C LEU A 97 -1.90 2.94 9.88
N PHE A 98 -2.42 3.47 8.78
CA PHE A 98 -1.71 4.44 7.95
C PHE A 98 -1.73 5.85 8.56
N ALA A 99 -2.90 6.33 8.97
CA ALA A 99 -3.09 7.71 9.43
C ALA A 99 -2.69 7.94 10.89
N ARG A 100 -2.82 6.91 11.74
CA ARG A 100 -2.58 6.94 13.17
C ARG A 100 -1.91 5.64 13.63
N PRO A 101 -0.65 5.42 13.26
CA PRO A 101 0.10 4.21 13.65
C PRO A 101 0.33 4.08 15.17
N ASP A 102 0.07 5.13 15.91
CA ASP A 102 0.09 5.19 17.37
C ASP A 102 -1.14 4.53 18.03
N ILE A 103 -2.21 4.29 17.25
CA ILE A 103 -3.46 3.69 17.75
C ILE A 103 -3.50 2.21 17.39
N PRO A 104 -3.51 1.29 18.37
CA PRO A 104 -3.68 -0.13 18.08
C PRO A 104 -5.11 -0.39 17.58
N VAL A 105 -5.23 -0.94 16.36
CA VAL A 105 -6.54 -1.26 15.78
C VAL A 105 -7.11 -2.55 16.37
N PHE A 106 -8.44 -2.63 16.50
CA PHE A 106 -9.14 -3.85 16.90
C PHE A 106 -9.05 -4.91 15.82
N ILE A 107 -9.28 -4.51 14.57
CA ILE A 107 -9.27 -5.39 13.39
C ILE A 107 -9.01 -4.57 12.12
N ASP A 108 -8.36 -5.19 11.14
CA ASP A 108 -8.17 -4.65 9.79
C ASP A 108 -8.53 -5.69 8.72
N GLY A 109 -8.17 -5.44 7.46
CA GLY A 109 -8.44 -6.33 6.34
C GLY A 109 -7.63 -7.64 6.34
N GLN A 110 -6.67 -7.82 7.23
CA GLN A 110 -5.85 -9.04 7.33
C GLN A 110 -6.54 -10.08 8.23
N THR A 111 -7.77 -10.43 7.92
CA THR A 111 -8.63 -11.30 8.75
C THR A 111 -8.02 -12.65 9.11
N ASP A 112 -7.17 -13.21 8.25
CA ASP A 112 -6.50 -14.49 8.48
C ASP A 112 -5.53 -14.44 9.68
N SER A 113 -5.05 -13.24 10.04
CA SER A 113 -4.10 -13.04 11.14
C SER A 113 -4.77 -13.02 12.51
N TYR A 114 -6.06 -12.71 12.59
CA TYR A 114 -6.77 -12.51 13.86
C TYR A 114 -7.44 -13.77 14.42
N GLY A 115 -7.56 -14.79 13.59
CA GLY A 115 -8.23 -16.04 13.96
C GLY A 115 -9.76 -15.96 13.96
N GLU A 116 -10.37 -17.16 14.01
CA GLU A 116 -11.83 -17.31 13.84
C GLU A 116 -12.64 -16.70 14.99
N ALA A 117 -12.12 -16.75 16.22
CA ALA A 117 -12.82 -16.27 17.40
C ALA A 117 -13.04 -14.75 17.32
N LEU A 118 -11.97 -13.95 17.11
CA LEU A 118 -12.07 -12.50 17.01
C LEU A 118 -12.93 -12.07 15.82
N SER A 119 -12.79 -12.75 14.68
CA SER A 119 -13.60 -12.45 13.49
C SER A 119 -15.09 -12.68 13.72
N ARG A 120 -15.45 -13.72 14.45
CA ARG A 120 -16.84 -14.02 14.85
C ARG A 120 -17.37 -12.96 15.81
N ASP A 121 -16.59 -12.61 16.80
CA ASP A 121 -17.00 -11.62 17.83
C ASP A 121 -17.09 -10.24 17.22
N TYR A 122 -16.18 -9.86 16.31
CA TYR A 122 -16.31 -8.64 15.53
C TYR A 122 -17.65 -8.57 14.79
N LEU A 123 -18.07 -9.65 14.10
CA LEU A 123 -19.35 -9.66 13.40
C LEU A 123 -20.55 -9.56 14.36
N ARG A 124 -20.47 -10.19 15.53
CA ARG A 124 -21.51 -10.07 16.56
C ARG A 124 -21.63 -8.63 17.09
N ILE A 125 -20.50 -8.00 17.35
CA ILE A 125 -20.45 -6.58 17.79
C ILE A 125 -20.99 -5.68 16.67
N ARG A 126 -20.48 -5.82 15.45
CA ARG A 126 -20.85 -5.01 14.29
C ARG A 126 -22.35 -5.00 14.02
N HIS A 127 -22.98 -6.17 14.11
CA HIS A 127 -24.42 -6.34 13.88
C HIS A 127 -25.28 -6.10 15.11
N LEU A 128 -24.69 -5.68 16.23
CA LEU A 128 -25.40 -5.51 17.50
C LEU A 128 -26.19 -6.77 17.91
N SER A 129 -25.58 -7.92 17.74
CA SER A 129 -26.17 -9.22 18.15
C SER A 129 -26.32 -9.28 19.67
N PRO A 130 -27.21 -10.14 20.22
CA PRO A 130 -27.33 -10.30 21.67
C PRO A 130 -25.97 -10.53 22.36
N GLY A 131 -25.67 -9.75 23.40
CA GLY A 131 -24.38 -9.77 24.11
C GLY A 131 -23.26 -8.97 23.42
N ALA A 132 -23.55 -8.21 22.35
CA ALA A 132 -22.53 -7.42 21.63
C ALA A 132 -21.85 -6.37 22.52
N LEU A 133 -22.59 -5.73 23.41
CA LEU A 133 -22.02 -4.73 24.32
C LEU A 133 -21.19 -5.36 25.43
N ASP A 134 -21.49 -6.59 25.84
CA ASP A 134 -20.68 -7.33 26.81
C ASP A 134 -19.35 -7.76 26.17
N LEU A 135 -19.34 -8.09 24.87
CA LEU A 135 -18.08 -8.34 24.14
C LEU A 135 -17.18 -7.11 24.10
N LEU A 136 -17.72 -5.90 24.00
CA LEU A 136 -16.91 -4.68 24.10
C LEU A 136 -16.26 -4.55 25.49
N ASP A 137 -16.91 -5.06 26.53
CA ASP A 137 -16.35 -5.10 27.89
C ASP A 137 -15.26 -6.19 28.00
N ASP A 138 -15.51 -7.37 27.45
CA ASP A 138 -14.55 -8.49 27.42
C ASP A 138 -13.24 -8.13 26.70
N TYR A 139 -13.33 -7.33 25.63
CA TYR A 139 -12.18 -6.81 24.90
C TYR A 139 -11.62 -5.49 25.46
N GLU A 140 -12.11 -5.07 26.62
CA GLU A 140 -11.66 -3.83 27.30
C GLU A 140 -11.70 -2.60 26.40
N VAL A 141 -12.72 -2.48 25.54
CA VAL A 141 -12.87 -1.36 24.60
C VAL A 141 -13.22 -0.09 25.37
N ASP A 142 -12.43 0.96 25.20
CA ASP A 142 -12.60 2.26 25.83
C ASP A 142 -13.27 3.28 24.91
N TRP A 143 -13.10 3.15 23.61
CA TRP A 143 -13.74 4.01 22.63
C TRP A 143 -13.96 3.26 21.32
N ALA A 144 -14.87 3.77 20.49
CA ALA A 144 -15.24 3.16 19.24
C ALA A 144 -15.29 4.18 18.10
N LEU A 145 -14.70 3.83 16.95
CA LEU A 145 -14.79 4.57 15.69
C LEU A 145 -15.55 3.73 14.67
N ILE A 146 -16.79 4.10 14.40
CA ILE A 146 -17.73 3.28 13.63
C ILE A 146 -18.54 4.12 12.63
N PRO A 147 -19.07 3.50 11.56
CA PRO A 147 -19.95 4.20 10.64
C PRO A 147 -21.20 4.75 11.36
N ARG A 148 -21.57 5.97 10.98
CA ARG A 148 -22.76 6.63 11.54
C ARG A 148 -24.01 5.75 11.43
N ALA A 149 -24.18 5.05 10.29
CA ALA A 149 -25.35 4.22 10.03
C ALA A 149 -25.24 2.78 10.58
N ALA A 150 -24.15 2.42 11.26
CA ALA A 150 -23.97 1.07 11.77
C ALA A 150 -25.00 0.74 12.87
N PRO A 151 -25.50 -0.52 12.95
CA PRO A 151 -26.36 -0.95 14.05
C PRO A 151 -25.73 -0.69 15.44
N LEU A 152 -24.42 -0.96 15.58
CA LEU A 152 -23.67 -0.68 16.81
C LEU A 152 -23.73 0.80 17.20
N SER A 153 -23.72 1.73 16.24
CA SER A 153 -23.85 3.17 16.50
C SER A 153 -25.15 3.52 17.22
N GLN A 154 -26.24 2.85 16.86
CA GLN A 154 -27.53 3.02 17.54
C GLN A 154 -27.48 2.42 18.95
N GLY A 155 -26.91 1.21 19.10
CA GLY A 155 -26.76 0.55 20.39
C GLY A 155 -25.96 1.38 21.38
N LEU A 156 -24.82 1.93 20.95
CA LEU A 156 -23.99 2.79 21.80
C LEU A 156 -24.67 4.11 22.16
N SER A 157 -25.44 4.69 21.23
CA SER A 157 -26.20 5.92 21.51
C SER A 157 -27.28 5.75 22.56
N LEU A 158 -27.83 4.55 22.72
CA LEU A 158 -28.86 4.22 23.73
C LEU A 158 -28.26 3.71 25.03
N SER A 159 -26.98 3.36 25.06
CA SER A 159 -26.32 2.83 26.24
C SER A 159 -25.90 3.96 27.19
N PRO A 160 -26.24 3.90 28.48
CA PRO A 160 -25.79 4.90 29.45
C PRO A 160 -24.27 4.84 29.72
N ARG A 161 -23.60 3.74 29.31
CA ARG A 161 -22.15 3.54 29.50
C ARG A 161 -21.29 4.25 28.46
N TRP A 162 -21.91 4.80 27.43
CA TRP A 162 -21.21 5.41 26.31
C TRP A 162 -21.66 6.84 26.05
N ARG A 163 -20.73 7.72 25.72
CA ARG A 163 -21.04 9.08 25.26
C ARG A 163 -20.59 9.28 23.84
N LEU A 164 -21.37 9.99 23.04
CA LEU A 164 -20.96 10.45 21.73
C LEU A 164 -19.91 11.56 21.91
N ALA A 165 -18.70 11.32 21.38
CA ALA A 165 -17.57 12.24 21.45
C ALA A 165 -17.42 13.07 20.17
N TYR A 166 -17.76 12.47 19.01
CA TYR A 166 -17.69 13.13 17.70
C TYR A 166 -18.71 12.51 16.74
N GLU A 167 -19.22 13.31 15.82
CA GLU A 167 -20.09 12.86 14.74
C GLU A 167 -19.87 13.72 13.49
N ASP A 168 -19.84 13.05 12.31
CA ASP A 168 -19.97 13.68 11.01
C ASP A 168 -20.91 12.87 10.08
N SER A 169 -20.87 13.13 8.76
CA SER A 169 -21.71 12.42 7.78
C SER A 169 -21.34 10.94 7.62
N VAL A 170 -20.11 10.55 7.95
CA VAL A 170 -19.53 9.22 7.71
C VAL A 170 -19.39 8.43 9.00
N ALA A 171 -18.85 9.05 10.05
CA ALA A 171 -18.39 8.38 11.24
C ALA A 171 -18.99 8.97 12.53
N ARG A 172 -19.03 8.12 13.55
CA ARG A 172 -19.22 8.49 14.95
C ARG A 172 -18.07 7.96 15.79
N VAL A 173 -17.66 8.78 16.77
CA VAL A 173 -16.74 8.35 17.81
C VAL A 173 -17.49 8.33 19.12
N PHE A 174 -17.47 7.18 19.76
CA PHE A 174 -18.01 7.01 21.11
C PHE A 174 -16.88 6.80 22.09
N ALA A 175 -17.01 7.35 23.28
CA ALA A 175 -16.10 7.11 24.38
C ALA A 175 -16.85 6.48 25.55
N ARG A 176 -16.22 5.53 26.21
CA ARG A 176 -16.77 4.93 27.45
C ARG A 176 -16.79 5.98 28.56
N ILE A 177 -17.85 5.95 29.36
CA ILE A 177 -17.94 6.81 30.55
C ILE A 177 -17.12 6.14 31.65
N PRO A 178 -16.16 6.84 32.28
CA PRO A 178 -15.35 6.29 33.37
C PRO A 178 -16.21 5.83 34.54
N GLY A 179 -15.93 4.64 35.05
CA GLY A 179 -16.62 4.09 36.25
C GLY A 179 -17.71 3.06 35.93
N ASP A 180 -18.04 2.81 34.67
CA ASP A 180 -19.11 1.90 34.24
C ASP A 180 -18.55 0.59 33.60
N ARG A 181 -17.52 -0.02 34.20
CA ARG A 181 -17.09 -1.39 33.93
C ARG A 181 -17.60 -2.37 34.94
#